data_b2a48322a668c6f0220ddc60b42d406a
#
_entry.id   b2a48322a668c6f0220ddc60b42d406a
#
_cell.length_a   1.000
_cell.length_b   1.000
_cell.length_c   1.000
_cell.angle_alpha   90.00
_cell.angle_beta   90.00
_cell.angle_gamma   90.00
#
_symmetry.space_group_name_H-M   'P 1'
#
loop_
_entity.id
_entity.type
_entity.pdbx_description
1 polymer ?
#
loop_
_entity_poly.entity_id
_entity_poly.type
_entity_poly.pdbx_seq_one_letter_code
_entity_poly.pdbx_strand_id
1 'polypeptide(L)'
;MQRPAVQKLLLLPALIFFVVVCNAHAETPDPIVIGHPACLSGKYAKAGEQAVGGIEACIRWVNEVYGGVPLDGGKAPLSYKKYDCESKKESVTSLIGRLITVDRVDVVFAPYSSGLTLRGAPVAEGHGMLYMDHGGANNKIFEQGFRYTVQTIGPATSYHMGTLDMIQKIAPDAKKVALAYEDSEFASMVMEGAKAHAQELGFDIVFERTYPKGVTDLTPLLSALKATRPDFILGGGHFEDGQLFNRQMADLNIDVNCLSLIAAATLPAFYKALGSMAEGVMGPSHWEYGVTYSREAAKAAGTRWIGPSQDEFVSLFKDAVGDPDMIPDYHAAEAGAQVLAYVLAVEEAGTLDVDAVREALGELRFMSFYGNWDIDDTGLQIGHTMVDVQWQDGKRVIVWPESAQTGKPCYPMPTFEEKAGGKKALP
;
A
#
# COMPACT_ATOMS: atom_id res chain seq x y z
N MET A 1 -19.82 28.34 -104.29
CA MET A 1 -18.78 27.41 -103.87
C MET A 1 -18.37 27.80 -102.46
N GLN A 2 -18.96 27.15 -101.45
CA GLN A 2 -18.71 27.40 -100.06
C GLN A 2 -17.73 26.33 -99.52
N ARG A 3 -16.65 26.75 -98.82
CA ARG A 3 -15.73 25.86 -98.13
C ARG A 3 -16.21 25.64 -96.72
N PRO A 4 -16.14 24.42 -96.15
CA PRO A 4 -16.54 24.18 -94.78
C PRO A 4 -15.44 24.56 -93.82
N ALA A 5 -15.81 25.11 -92.64
CA ALA A 5 -14.94 25.47 -91.55
C ALA A 5 -14.55 24.21 -90.75
N VAL A 6 -13.23 24.03 -90.42
CA VAL A 6 -12.68 23.01 -89.59
C VAL A 6 -12.68 23.51 -88.14
N GLN A 7 -13.52 22.92 -87.31
CA GLN A 7 -13.48 23.10 -85.86
C GLN A 7 -12.28 22.33 -85.22
N LYS A 8 -11.34 23.06 -84.64
CA LYS A 8 -10.27 22.47 -83.82
C LYS A 8 -10.80 22.15 -82.43
N LEU A 9 -10.88 20.88 -82.11
CA LEU A 9 -11.16 20.35 -80.74
C LEU A 9 -9.93 20.52 -79.90
N LEU A 10 -9.97 21.39 -78.86
CA LEU A 10 -8.96 21.56 -77.88
C LEU A 10 -9.17 20.47 -76.82
N LEU A 11 -8.31 19.44 -76.79
CA LEU A 11 -8.21 18.46 -75.66
C LEU A 11 -7.40 19.07 -74.51
N LEU A 12 -8.09 19.39 -73.39
CA LEU A 12 -7.45 19.71 -72.08
C LEU A 12 -7.00 18.43 -71.45
N PRO A 13 -5.75 18.31 -71.01
CA PRO A 13 -5.33 17.16 -70.18
C PRO A 13 -5.87 17.31 -68.76
N ALA A 14 -6.73 16.38 -68.32
CA ALA A 14 -7.15 16.24 -66.90
C ALA A 14 -5.97 15.77 -66.08
N LEU A 15 -5.43 16.67 -65.23
CA LEU A 15 -4.42 16.36 -64.28
C LEU A 15 -5.07 15.63 -63.07
N ILE A 16 -4.98 14.30 -63.01
CA ILE A 16 -5.46 13.51 -61.89
C ILE A 16 -4.44 13.65 -60.75
N PHE A 17 -4.77 14.46 -59.73
CA PHE A 17 -4.01 14.52 -58.46
C PHE A 17 -4.30 13.25 -57.65
N PHE A 18 -3.33 12.34 -57.58
CA PHE A 18 -3.35 11.21 -56.66
C PHE A 18 -2.98 11.75 -55.30
N VAL A 19 -3.96 11.97 -54.39
CA VAL A 19 -3.72 12.22 -52.98
C VAL A 19 -3.36 10.89 -52.34
N VAL A 20 -2.08 10.64 -52.17
CA VAL A 20 -1.60 9.54 -51.31
C VAL A 20 -1.89 9.93 -49.87
N VAL A 21 -3.01 9.44 -49.32
CA VAL A 21 -3.26 9.50 -47.89
C VAL A 21 -2.30 8.49 -47.23
N CYS A 22 -1.13 8.96 -46.82
CA CYS A 22 -0.32 8.20 -45.87
C CYS A 22 -1.11 8.11 -44.55
N ASN A 23 -1.79 7.00 -44.36
CA ASN A 23 -2.17 6.59 -42.98
C ASN A 23 -0.86 6.31 -42.23
N ALA A 24 -0.33 7.32 -41.58
CA ALA A 24 0.65 7.10 -40.52
C ALA A 24 -0.11 6.33 -39.39
N HIS A 25 -0.01 5.02 -39.39
CA HIS A 25 -0.27 4.27 -38.18
C HIS A 25 0.79 4.77 -37.20
N ALA A 26 0.38 5.57 -36.21
CA ALA A 26 1.21 5.83 -35.06
C ALA A 26 1.48 4.45 -34.44
N GLU A 27 2.71 3.97 -34.54
CA GLU A 27 3.11 2.76 -33.82
C GLU A 27 2.85 3.02 -32.35
N THR A 28 2.13 2.11 -31.71
CA THR A 28 1.93 2.19 -30.27
C THR A 28 3.31 2.10 -29.62
N PRO A 29 3.70 3.05 -28.75
CA PRO A 29 4.98 2.98 -28.08
C PRO A 29 5.19 1.62 -27.38
N ASP A 30 6.44 1.19 -27.28
CA ASP A 30 6.77 -0.02 -26.53
C ASP A 30 6.21 0.05 -25.11
N PRO A 31 5.76 -1.09 -24.54
CA PRO A 31 5.24 -1.13 -23.18
C PRO A 31 6.30 -0.71 -22.15
N ILE A 32 5.91 0.11 -21.19
CA ILE A 32 6.71 0.37 -19.98
C ILE A 32 6.62 -0.85 -19.07
N VAL A 33 7.75 -1.44 -18.72
CA VAL A 33 7.84 -2.71 -17.99
C VAL A 33 8.11 -2.48 -16.51
N ILE A 34 7.14 -2.84 -15.67
CA ILE A 34 7.29 -2.84 -14.21
C ILE A 34 7.79 -4.21 -13.77
N GLY A 35 8.91 -4.26 -13.06
CA GLY A 35 9.46 -5.47 -12.45
C GLY A 35 9.16 -5.58 -10.96
N HIS A 36 8.80 -6.78 -10.47
CA HIS A 36 8.45 -6.96 -9.05
C HIS A 36 8.92 -8.33 -8.52
N PRO A 37 9.83 -8.39 -7.54
CA PRO A 37 10.11 -9.59 -6.78
C PRO A 37 9.01 -9.80 -5.73
N ALA A 38 7.84 -10.25 -6.16
CA ALA A 38 6.62 -10.34 -5.34
C ALA A 38 6.70 -11.43 -4.27
N CYS A 39 6.07 -11.24 -3.13
CA CYS A 39 5.95 -12.28 -2.11
C CYS A 39 4.70 -13.14 -2.39
N LEU A 40 4.81 -14.12 -3.30
CA LEU A 40 3.70 -15.01 -3.68
C LEU A 40 3.62 -16.26 -2.80
N SER A 41 4.68 -16.57 -2.09
CA SER A 41 4.76 -17.70 -1.14
C SER A 41 5.54 -17.31 0.12
N GLY A 42 5.53 -18.21 1.12
CA GLY A 42 6.21 -18.00 2.39
C GLY A 42 5.46 -17.07 3.35
N LYS A 43 6.15 -16.55 4.35
CA LYS A 43 5.58 -15.78 5.48
C LYS A 43 4.70 -14.60 5.06
N TYR A 44 5.03 -13.94 3.95
CA TYR A 44 4.39 -12.70 3.52
C TYR A 44 3.37 -12.91 2.39
N ALA A 45 3.02 -14.15 2.07
CA ALA A 45 2.16 -14.47 0.92
C ALA A 45 0.80 -13.75 0.97
N LYS A 46 0.18 -13.60 2.16
CA LYS A 46 -1.13 -12.92 2.28
C LYS A 46 -1.09 -11.44 1.95
N ALA A 47 -0.07 -10.73 2.41
CA ALA A 47 0.14 -9.33 2.05
C ALA A 47 0.59 -9.20 0.57
N GLY A 48 1.43 -10.13 0.10
CA GLY A 48 1.89 -10.17 -1.28
C GLY A 48 0.76 -10.41 -2.29
N GLU A 49 -0.21 -11.27 -1.97
CA GLU A 49 -1.42 -11.48 -2.78
C GLU A 49 -2.24 -10.19 -2.93
N GLN A 50 -2.44 -9.46 -1.83
CA GLN A 50 -3.09 -8.16 -1.82
C GLN A 50 -2.33 -7.15 -2.69
N ALA A 51 -1.02 -7.00 -2.48
CA ALA A 51 -0.19 -6.07 -3.23
C ALA A 51 -0.21 -6.33 -4.74
N VAL A 52 -0.04 -7.59 -5.14
CA VAL A 52 -0.10 -7.96 -6.57
C VAL A 52 -1.46 -7.65 -7.17
N GLY A 53 -2.55 -7.97 -6.49
CA GLY A 53 -3.90 -7.64 -6.94
C GLY A 53 -4.11 -6.13 -7.12
N GLY A 54 -3.58 -5.32 -6.19
CA GLY A 54 -3.64 -3.85 -6.28
C GLY A 54 -2.84 -3.29 -7.45
N ILE A 55 -1.63 -3.80 -7.69
CA ILE A 55 -0.79 -3.42 -8.85
C ILE A 55 -1.52 -3.75 -10.15
N GLU A 56 -2.03 -4.98 -10.30
CA GLU A 56 -2.72 -5.43 -11.53
C GLU A 56 -4.01 -4.63 -11.77
N ALA A 57 -4.77 -4.32 -10.72
CA ALA A 57 -5.95 -3.46 -10.81
C ALA A 57 -5.62 -2.06 -11.36
N CYS A 58 -4.57 -1.42 -10.84
CA CYS A 58 -4.19 -0.09 -11.29
C CYS A 58 -3.50 -0.10 -12.66
N ILE A 59 -2.71 -1.11 -12.99
CA ILE A 59 -2.18 -1.29 -14.36
C ILE A 59 -3.32 -1.41 -15.36
N ARG A 60 -4.33 -2.22 -15.06
CA ARG A 60 -5.51 -2.34 -15.90
C ARG A 60 -6.25 -1.01 -16.06
N TRP A 61 -6.44 -0.27 -14.96
CA TRP A 61 -7.05 1.05 -15.02
C TRP A 61 -6.25 2.01 -15.91
N VAL A 62 -4.91 2.03 -15.79
CA VAL A 62 -4.04 2.85 -16.64
C VAL A 62 -4.18 2.48 -18.11
N ASN A 63 -4.14 1.20 -18.43
CA ASN A 63 -4.19 0.75 -19.83
C ASN A 63 -5.57 0.93 -20.46
N GLU A 64 -6.66 0.63 -19.75
CA GLU A 64 -8.01 0.59 -20.31
C GLU A 64 -8.78 1.92 -20.15
N VAL A 65 -8.58 2.64 -19.02
CA VAL A 65 -9.36 3.84 -18.70
C VAL A 65 -8.55 5.12 -18.91
N TYR A 66 -7.32 5.18 -18.40
CA TYR A 66 -6.42 6.33 -18.63
C TYR A 66 -5.87 6.35 -20.05
N GLY A 67 -5.82 5.19 -20.69
CA GLY A 67 -5.44 4.99 -22.08
C GLY A 67 -3.94 4.93 -22.33
N GLY A 68 -3.15 4.52 -21.33
CA GLY A 68 -1.69 4.44 -21.35
C GLY A 68 -0.99 5.66 -20.78
N VAL A 69 0.31 5.55 -20.59
CA VAL A 69 1.19 6.60 -20.04
C VAL A 69 1.60 7.56 -21.13
N PRO A 70 1.31 8.87 -21.01
CA PRO A 70 1.75 9.85 -22.00
C PRO A 70 3.29 9.92 -22.08
N LEU A 71 3.83 9.74 -23.28
CA LEU A 71 5.25 9.90 -23.62
C LEU A 71 5.38 10.57 -24.98
N ASP A 72 6.57 11.08 -25.31
CA ASP A 72 6.86 11.61 -26.64
C ASP A 72 6.55 10.57 -27.72
N GLY A 73 5.58 10.90 -28.59
CA GLY A 73 5.14 10.04 -29.69
C GLY A 73 3.84 9.26 -29.45
N GLY A 74 3.25 9.29 -28.24
CA GLY A 74 1.96 8.63 -27.99
C GLY A 74 1.70 8.27 -26.55
N LYS A 75 0.93 7.20 -26.35
CA LYS A 75 0.64 6.64 -25.01
C LYS A 75 1.15 5.21 -24.94
N ALA A 76 2.10 4.96 -24.04
CA ALA A 76 2.66 3.63 -23.80
C ALA A 76 1.79 2.83 -22.83
N PRO A 77 1.46 1.55 -23.10
CA PRO A 77 0.81 0.70 -22.13
C PRO A 77 1.81 0.26 -21.04
N LEU A 78 1.29 -0.07 -19.86
CA LEU A 78 2.07 -0.71 -18.81
C LEU A 78 2.10 -2.23 -18.99
N SER A 79 3.24 -2.84 -18.73
CA SER A 79 3.46 -4.28 -18.66
C SER A 79 3.99 -4.65 -17.29
N TYR A 80 3.63 -5.83 -16.77
CA TYR A 80 4.01 -6.25 -15.42
C TYR A 80 4.71 -7.60 -15.41
N LYS A 81 5.91 -7.62 -14.88
CA LYS A 81 6.75 -8.81 -14.75
C LYS A 81 7.03 -9.10 -13.28
N LYS A 82 6.53 -10.21 -12.77
CA LYS A 82 6.68 -10.61 -11.37
C LYS A 82 7.35 -11.96 -11.24
N TYR A 83 8.13 -12.12 -10.17
CA TYR A 83 8.75 -13.37 -9.74
C TYR A 83 8.48 -13.59 -8.26
N ASP A 84 8.28 -14.84 -7.85
CA ASP A 84 8.13 -15.17 -6.43
C ASP A 84 9.48 -15.07 -5.69
N CYS A 85 9.57 -14.17 -4.72
CA CYS A 85 10.74 -14.06 -3.85
C CYS A 85 10.71 -15.03 -2.67
N GLU A 86 9.64 -15.84 -2.53
CA GLU A 86 9.46 -16.82 -1.46
C GLU A 86 9.59 -16.21 -0.05
N SER A 87 9.38 -14.90 0.07
CA SER A 87 9.60 -14.13 1.30
C SER A 87 11.05 -14.24 1.86
N LYS A 88 12.05 -14.48 0.98
CA LYS A 88 13.45 -14.69 1.33
C LYS A 88 14.34 -13.55 0.87
N LYS A 89 15.24 -13.06 1.76
CA LYS A 89 16.18 -11.96 1.47
C LYS A 89 17.12 -12.26 0.30
N GLU A 90 17.61 -13.50 0.20
CA GLU A 90 18.53 -13.96 -0.85
C GLU A 90 17.85 -13.97 -2.23
N SER A 91 16.60 -14.42 -2.29
CA SER A 91 15.80 -14.43 -3.53
C SER A 91 15.56 -13.01 -4.04
N VAL A 92 15.25 -12.04 -3.15
CA VAL A 92 15.02 -10.63 -3.50
C VAL A 92 16.24 -10.05 -4.23
N THR A 93 17.44 -10.20 -3.66
CA THR A 93 18.68 -9.69 -4.27
C THR A 93 18.91 -10.23 -5.68
N SER A 94 18.75 -11.55 -5.84
CA SER A 94 18.93 -12.24 -7.12
C SER A 94 17.88 -11.81 -8.15
N LEU A 95 16.61 -11.71 -7.74
CA LEU A 95 15.51 -11.35 -8.64
C LEU A 95 15.56 -9.91 -9.10
N ILE A 96 15.96 -8.96 -8.24
CA ILE A 96 16.17 -7.56 -8.65
C ILE A 96 17.28 -7.47 -9.69
N GLY A 97 18.42 -8.12 -9.45
CA GLY A 97 19.49 -8.16 -10.43
C GLY A 97 19.04 -8.73 -11.78
N ARG A 98 18.23 -9.81 -11.78
CA ARG A 98 17.66 -10.39 -12.99
C ARG A 98 16.68 -9.45 -13.69
N LEU A 99 15.74 -8.85 -12.96
CA LEU A 99 14.77 -7.89 -13.52
C LEU A 99 15.46 -6.75 -14.26
N ILE A 100 16.55 -6.22 -13.67
CA ILE A 100 17.30 -5.10 -14.25
C ILE A 100 18.16 -5.55 -15.45
N THR A 101 18.97 -6.61 -15.29
CA THR A 101 20.03 -6.92 -16.27
C THR A 101 19.56 -7.84 -17.40
N VAL A 102 18.60 -8.73 -17.13
CA VAL A 102 18.10 -9.72 -18.10
C VAL A 102 16.78 -9.28 -18.69
N ASP A 103 15.82 -8.94 -17.80
CA ASP A 103 14.46 -8.59 -18.22
C ASP A 103 14.34 -7.13 -18.66
N ARG A 104 15.29 -6.26 -18.29
CA ARG A 104 15.43 -4.85 -18.70
C ARG A 104 14.15 -4.06 -18.39
N VAL A 105 13.68 -4.18 -17.16
CA VAL A 105 12.52 -3.43 -16.69
C VAL A 105 12.83 -1.95 -16.54
N ASP A 106 11.83 -1.08 -16.70
CA ASP A 106 11.98 0.37 -16.60
C ASP A 106 11.92 0.87 -15.15
N VAL A 107 11.29 0.10 -14.26
CA VAL A 107 11.18 0.38 -12.83
C VAL A 107 11.08 -0.92 -12.04
N VAL A 108 11.64 -0.95 -10.84
CA VAL A 108 11.48 -2.06 -9.91
C VAL A 108 10.57 -1.65 -8.76
N PHE A 109 9.48 -2.39 -8.57
CA PHE A 109 8.65 -2.29 -7.38
C PHE A 109 9.22 -3.19 -6.29
N ALA A 110 9.35 -2.64 -5.08
CA ALA A 110 9.90 -3.37 -3.95
C ALA A 110 8.99 -4.50 -3.49
N PRO A 111 9.53 -5.59 -2.92
CA PRO A 111 8.70 -6.61 -2.29
C PRO A 111 8.17 -6.11 -0.94
N TYR A 112 7.08 -6.67 -0.45
CA TYR A 112 6.73 -6.60 0.95
C TYR A 112 7.74 -7.50 1.73
N SER A 113 8.39 -7.12 2.80
CA SER A 113 8.20 -6.12 3.83
C SER A 113 9.47 -5.23 3.99
N SER A 114 9.54 -4.40 5.07
CA SER A 114 10.72 -3.54 5.38
C SER A 114 12.05 -4.29 5.31
N GLY A 115 12.15 -5.50 5.88
CA GLY A 115 13.37 -6.29 5.84
C GLY A 115 13.75 -6.80 4.45
N LEU A 116 12.78 -7.00 3.55
CA LEU A 116 13.05 -7.35 2.15
C LEU A 116 13.36 -6.12 1.31
N THR A 117 12.66 -5.00 1.54
CA THR A 117 12.94 -3.72 0.88
C THR A 117 14.35 -3.24 1.21
N LEU A 118 14.74 -3.23 2.50
CA LEU A 118 16.12 -2.90 2.92
C LEU A 118 17.19 -3.76 2.22
N ARG A 119 16.85 -5.00 1.88
CA ARG A 119 17.78 -5.90 1.18
C ARG A 119 17.85 -5.61 -0.31
N GLY A 120 16.75 -5.17 -0.91
CA GLY A 120 16.65 -4.86 -2.34
C GLY A 120 17.21 -3.49 -2.70
N ALA A 121 17.00 -2.48 -1.85
CA ALA A 121 17.35 -1.10 -2.13
C ALA A 121 18.80 -0.88 -2.57
N PRO A 122 19.86 -1.43 -1.91
CA PRO A 122 21.24 -1.26 -2.37
C PRO A 122 21.52 -1.91 -3.72
N VAL A 123 20.76 -2.94 -4.11
CA VAL A 123 20.93 -3.57 -5.44
C VAL A 123 20.38 -2.65 -6.53
N ALA A 124 19.18 -2.12 -6.34
CA ALA A 124 18.58 -1.16 -7.28
C ALA A 124 19.42 0.12 -7.37
N GLU A 125 19.85 0.67 -6.24
CA GLU A 125 20.73 1.84 -6.16
C GLU A 125 22.04 1.63 -6.94
N GLY A 126 22.70 0.49 -6.75
CA GLY A 126 23.96 0.14 -7.45
C GLY A 126 23.82 0.03 -8.98
N HIS A 127 22.58 -0.15 -9.46
CA HIS A 127 22.26 -0.17 -10.89
C HIS A 127 21.68 1.16 -11.41
N GLY A 128 21.51 2.18 -10.54
CA GLY A 128 20.83 3.42 -10.91
C GLY A 128 19.37 3.20 -11.31
N MET A 129 18.68 2.23 -10.68
CA MET A 129 17.32 1.83 -11.00
C MET A 129 16.33 2.41 -9.99
N LEU A 130 15.28 3.05 -10.47
CA LEU A 130 14.19 3.51 -9.63
C LEU A 130 13.54 2.32 -8.89
N TYR A 131 13.49 2.40 -7.56
CA TYR A 131 13.01 1.38 -6.65
C TYR A 131 11.86 1.94 -5.83
N MET A 132 10.64 1.66 -6.26
CA MET A 132 9.45 2.16 -5.61
C MET A 132 8.95 1.16 -4.56
N ASP A 133 8.74 1.67 -3.36
CA ASP A 133 8.46 0.87 -2.18
C ASP A 133 7.05 1.07 -1.68
N HIS A 134 6.24 0.02 -1.81
CA HIS A 134 4.87 0.02 -1.28
C HIS A 134 4.75 -0.61 0.11
N GLY A 135 5.69 -1.44 0.54
CA GLY A 135 5.52 -2.29 1.72
C GLY A 135 6.64 -2.23 2.75
N GLY A 136 7.63 -1.36 2.54
CA GLY A 136 8.76 -1.14 3.43
C GLY A 136 8.60 0.12 4.28
N ALA A 137 7.85 0.05 5.37
CA ALA A 137 7.55 1.21 6.20
C ALA A 137 8.72 1.70 7.08
N ASN A 138 9.83 0.93 7.23
CA ASN A 138 10.91 1.26 8.14
C ASN A 138 11.69 2.51 7.68
N ASN A 139 11.69 3.56 8.50
CA ASN A 139 12.35 4.84 8.21
C ASN A 139 13.84 4.68 7.84
N LYS A 140 14.53 3.67 8.39
CA LYS A 140 15.96 3.40 8.07
C LYS A 140 16.23 3.07 6.60
N ILE A 141 15.20 2.70 5.81
CA ILE A 141 15.35 2.52 4.36
C ILE A 141 15.79 3.83 3.72
N PHE A 142 15.25 4.95 4.19
CA PHE A 142 15.44 6.30 3.66
C PHE A 142 16.59 7.07 4.33
N GLU A 143 17.16 6.52 5.40
CA GLU A 143 18.36 7.05 6.09
C GLU A 143 19.67 6.53 5.49
N GLN A 144 19.61 5.64 4.47
CA GLN A 144 20.80 5.05 3.82
C GLN A 144 21.46 5.99 2.81
N GLY A 145 20.82 7.10 2.44
CA GLY A 145 21.29 8.01 1.42
C GLY A 145 21.11 7.50 -0.02
N PHE A 146 20.19 6.56 -0.23
CA PHE A 146 19.81 6.08 -1.56
C PHE A 146 19.00 7.13 -2.29
N ARG A 147 19.37 7.40 -3.54
CA ARG A 147 18.68 8.37 -4.38
C ARG A 147 17.41 7.81 -5.02
N TYR A 148 17.46 6.55 -5.43
CA TYR A 148 16.45 5.95 -6.28
C TYR A 148 15.37 5.19 -5.54
N THR A 149 15.41 5.14 -4.20
CA THR A 149 14.38 4.52 -3.38
C THR A 149 13.31 5.54 -3.01
N VAL A 150 12.04 5.22 -3.33
CA VAL A 150 10.89 6.12 -3.10
C VAL A 150 9.74 5.37 -2.45
N GLN A 151 9.19 5.91 -1.36
CA GLN A 151 8.15 5.28 -0.56
C GLN A 151 6.75 5.73 -0.98
N THR A 152 5.81 4.78 -1.02
CA THR A 152 4.37 5.02 -1.16
C THR A 152 3.62 4.85 0.16
N ILE A 153 4.01 3.85 0.95
CA ILE A 153 3.49 3.64 2.31
C ILE A 153 3.99 4.74 3.26
N GLY A 154 3.24 5.05 4.33
CA GLY A 154 3.73 5.98 5.35
C GLY A 154 4.80 5.38 6.28
N PRO A 155 5.52 6.21 7.04
CA PRO A 155 6.61 5.78 7.90
C PRO A 155 6.15 4.90 9.07
N ALA A 156 6.94 3.89 9.41
CA ALA A 156 6.62 2.94 10.48
C ALA A 156 6.42 3.60 11.85
N THR A 157 7.12 4.67 12.11
CA THR A 157 7.02 5.41 13.40
C THR A 157 5.64 6.00 13.67
N SER A 158 4.79 6.19 12.65
CA SER A 158 3.46 6.79 12.81
C SER A 158 2.33 5.79 13.08
N TYR A 159 2.58 4.47 13.01
CA TYR A 159 1.51 3.45 13.03
C TYR A 159 0.56 3.54 14.23
N HIS A 160 1.07 3.56 15.46
CA HIS A 160 0.22 3.58 16.66
C HIS A 160 -0.07 4.98 17.21
N MET A 161 0.36 6.04 16.54
CA MET A 161 0.06 7.41 16.99
C MET A 161 -1.44 7.64 17.09
N GLY A 162 -2.21 7.27 16.05
CA GLY A 162 -3.66 7.40 16.05
C GLY A 162 -4.34 6.60 17.15
N THR A 163 -3.92 5.35 17.38
CA THR A 163 -4.44 4.50 18.48
C THR A 163 -4.21 5.17 19.85
N LEU A 164 -3.02 5.72 20.09
CA LEU A 164 -2.67 6.40 21.35
C LEU A 164 -3.47 7.69 21.54
N ASP A 165 -3.57 8.53 20.51
CA ASP A 165 -4.39 9.76 20.53
C ASP A 165 -5.86 9.46 20.81
N MET A 166 -6.39 8.41 20.15
CA MET A 166 -7.76 7.97 20.37
C MET A 166 -7.98 7.56 21.83
N ILE A 167 -7.13 6.68 22.37
CA ILE A 167 -7.26 6.21 23.77
C ILE A 167 -7.16 7.37 24.75
N GLN A 168 -6.21 8.28 24.55
CA GLN A 168 -6.08 9.46 25.39
C GLN A 168 -7.37 10.31 25.40
N LYS A 169 -8.03 10.42 24.26
CA LYS A 169 -9.25 11.21 24.12
C LYS A 169 -10.49 10.53 24.72
N ILE A 170 -10.70 9.23 24.43
CA ILE A 170 -11.94 8.53 24.81
C ILE A 170 -11.87 7.87 26.18
N ALA A 171 -10.66 7.62 26.70
CA ALA A 171 -10.42 6.91 27.96
C ALA A 171 -9.25 7.55 28.73
N PRO A 172 -9.39 8.82 29.18
CA PRO A 172 -8.30 9.57 29.82
C PRO A 172 -7.77 8.95 31.12
N ASP A 173 -8.52 8.02 31.71
CA ASP A 173 -8.12 7.26 32.90
C ASP A 173 -7.26 6.03 32.56
N ALA A 174 -7.23 5.57 31.33
CA ALA A 174 -6.32 4.52 30.87
C ALA A 174 -4.89 5.07 30.84
N LYS A 175 -3.97 4.47 31.59
CA LYS A 175 -2.58 4.96 31.71
C LYS A 175 -1.54 3.92 31.37
N LYS A 176 -1.85 2.65 31.49
CA LYS A 176 -0.89 1.56 31.39
C LYS A 176 -0.93 0.90 30.03
N VAL A 177 0.16 1.00 29.27
CA VAL A 177 0.33 0.33 27.99
C VAL A 177 1.37 -0.79 28.06
N ALA A 178 1.08 -1.91 27.41
CA ALA A 178 2.05 -2.97 27.17
C ALA A 178 2.45 -2.99 25.70
N LEU A 179 3.75 -3.13 25.43
CA LEU A 179 4.34 -3.29 24.11
C LEU A 179 4.88 -4.72 23.96
N ALA A 180 4.34 -5.49 23.02
CA ALA A 180 4.75 -6.88 22.79
C ALA A 180 4.77 -7.17 21.28
N TYR A 181 5.96 -7.32 20.67
CA TYR A 181 6.11 -7.29 19.23
C TYR A 181 7.20 -8.22 18.69
N GLU A 182 7.09 -8.55 17.42
CA GLU A 182 8.08 -9.36 16.72
C GLU A 182 9.43 -8.62 16.62
N ASP A 183 10.52 -9.33 16.86
CA ASP A 183 11.89 -8.83 16.61
C ASP A 183 12.16 -8.80 15.10
N SER A 184 11.61 -7.78 14.44
CA SER A 184 11.75 -7.52 13.01
C SER A 184 12.05 -6.07 12.74
N GLU A 185 12.64 -5.79 11.57
CA GLU A 185 12.98 -4.45 11.12
C GLU A 185 11.75 -3.52 11.11
N PHE A 186 10.57 -4.08 10.77
CA PHE A 186 9.31 -3.34 10.74
C PHE A 186 8.76 -3.10 12.14
N ALA A 187 8.47 -4.17 12.89
CA ALA A 187 7.78 -4.05 14.18
C ALA A 187 8.60 -3.26 15.22
N SER A 188 9.94 -3.41 15.20
CA SER A 188 10.82 -2.63 16.08
C SER A 188 10.72 -1.13 15.81
N MET A 189 10.68 -0.70 14.53
CA MET A 189 10.54 0.71 14.17
C MET A 189 9.15 1.26 14.53
N VAL A 190 8.08 0.47 14.32
CA VAL A 190 6.73 0.85 14.76
C VAL A 190 6.69 1.09 16.26
N MET A 191 7.26 0.18 17.04
CA MET A 191 7.23 0.30 18.51
C MET A 191 8.16 1.37 19.04
N GLU A 192 9.24 1.71 18.33
CA GLU A 192 10.05 2.90 18.64
C GLU A 192 9.22 4.17 18.58
N GLY A 193 8.46 4.38 17.49
CA GLY A 193 7.54 5.50 17.35
C GLY A 193 6.40 5.46 18.38
N ALA A 194 5.77 4.31 18.58
CA ALA A 194 4.70 4.14 19.56
C ALA A 194 5.17 4.46 20.99
N LYS A 195 6.37 4.01 21.37
CA LYS A 195 6.99 4.29 22.66
C LYS A 195 7.22 5.78 22.87
N ALA A 196 7.82 6.45 21.89
CA ALA A 196 8.10 7.88 21.97
C ALA A 196 6.78 8.67 22.14
N HIS A 197 5.76 8.39 21.34
CA HIS A 197 4.48 9.06 21.41
C HIS A 197 3.69 8.74 22.68
N ALA A 198 3.73 7.48 23.16
CA ALA A 198 3.12 7.10 24.43
C ALA A 198 3.74 7.87 25.62
N GLN A 199 5.07 8.05 25.62
CA GLN A 199 5.77 8.86 26.65
C GLN A 199 5.40 10.34 26.58
N GLU A 200 5.29 10.90 25.37
CA GLU A 200 4.84 12.28 25.14
C GLU A 200 3.44 12.53 25.70
N LEU A 201 2.53 11.57 25.49
CA LEU A 201 1.15 11.61 25.97
C LEU A 201 1.01 11.26 27.47
N GLY A 202 2.08 10.86 28.14
CA GLY A 202 2.11 10.53 29.56
C GLY A 202 1.53 9.15 29.90
N PHE A 203 1.60 8.18 28.99
CA PHE A 203 1.28 6.79 29.29
C PHE A 203 2.44 6.08 30.00
N ASP A 204 2.12 5.20 30.93
CA ASP A 204 3.06 4.32 31.64
C ASP A 204 3.29 3.04 30.84
N ILE A 205 4.49 2.85 30.29
CA ILE A 205 4.87 1.60 29.62
C ILE A 205 5.21 0.56 30.70
N VAL A 206 4.23 -0.29 31.02
CA VAL A 206 4.35 -1.28 32.11
C VAL A 206 4.97 -2.61 31.67
N PHE A 207 5.09 -2.81 30.35
CA PHE A 207 5.70 -3.99 29.74
C PHE A 207 6.26 -3.66 28.36
N GLU A 208 7.49 -4.09 28.07
CA GLU A 208 8.09 -4.01 26.74
C GLU A 208 8.95 -5.24 26.50
N ARG A 209 8.56 -6.10 25.53
CA ARG A 209 9.34 -7.27 25.13
C ARG A 209 9.10 -7.65 23.68
N THR A 210 10.17 -8.14 23.06
CA THR A 210 10.11 -8.76 21.73
C THR A 210 9.97 -10.28 21.82
N TYR A 211 9.53 -10.86 20.70
CA TYR A 211 9.57 -12.29 20.44
C TYR A 211 10.18 -12.57 19.05
N PRO A 212 10.82 -13.75 18.83
CA PRO A 212 11.53 -14.03 17.60
C PRO A 212 10.58 -14.21 16.40
N LYS A 213 11.06 -13.93 15.20
CA LYS A 213 10.39 -14.26 13.94
C LYS A 213 10.07 -15.75 13.89
N GLY A 214 8.84 -16.09 13.45
CA GLY A 214 8.40 -17.48 13.34
C GLY A 214 8.11 -18.15 14.69
N VAL A 215 7.82 -17.36 15.72
CA VAL A 215 7.38 -17.85 17.02
C VAL A 215 6.14 -18.75 16.88
N THR A 216 6.10 -19.84 17.60
CA THR A 216 4.97 -20.79 17.63
C THR A 216 4.28 -20.86 18.99
N ASP A 217 4.87 -20.23 20.02
CA ASP A 217 4.33 -20.18 21.37
C ASP A 217 4.70 -18.84 22.05
N LEU A 218 3.69 -18.02 22.31
CA LEU A 218 3.78 -16.75 23.02
C LEU A 218 3.35 -16.85 24.49
N THR A 219 2.96 -18.05 24.98
CA THR A 219 2.45 -18.26 26.33
C THR A 219 3.36 -17.69 27.43
N PRO A 220 4.71 -17.88 27.40
CA PRO A 220 5.57 -17.30 28.42
C PRO A 220 5.60 -15.77 28.42
N LEU A 221 5.59 -15.17 27.24
CA LEU A 221 5.57 -13.72 27.07
C LEU A 221 4.25 -13.13 27.54
N LEU A 222 3.12 -13.71 27.09
CA LEU A 222 1.77 -13.27 27.43
C LEU A 222 1.46 -13.45 28.92
N SER A 223 1.94 -14.52 29.56
CA SER A 223 1.80 -14.73 31.00
C SER A 223 2.53 -13.64 31.79
N ALA A 224 3.73 -13.25 31.36
CA ALA A 224 4.48 -12.16 31.97
C ALA A 224 3.80 -10.80 31.77
N LEU A 225 3.26 -10.56 30.56
CA LEU A 225 2.48 -9.36 30.23
C LEU A 225 1.23 -9.26 31.11
N LYS A 226 0.46 -10.35 31.26
CA LYS A 226 -0.75 -10.41 32.11
C LYS A 226 -0.50 -9.94 33.54
N ALA A 227 0.66 -10.29 34.10
CA ALA A 227 1.03 -9.91 35.47
C ALA A 227 1.18 -8.40 35.68
N THR A 228 1.45 -7.62 34.62
CA THR A 228 1.59 -6.15 34.66
C THR A 228 0.26 -5.40 34.65
N ARG A 229 -0.84 -6.08 34.32
CA ARG A 229 -2.20 -5.54 34.25
C ARG A 229 -2.26 -4.25 33.40
N PRO A 230 -1.92 -4.28 32.12
CA PRO A 230 -2.04 -3.13 31.26
C PRO A 230 -3.51 -2.79 30.99
N ASP A 231 -3.80 -1.52 30.74
CA ASP A 231 -5.11 -1.07 30.29
C ASP A 231 -5.34 -1.45 28.80
N PHE A 232 -4.26 -1.40 28.00
CA PHE A 232 -4.28 -1.76 26.60
C PHE A 232 -2.92 -2.30 26.12
N ILE A 233 -2.96 -2.98 24.98
CA ILE A 233 -1.78 -3.61 24.37
C ILE A 233 -1.62 -3.08 22.94
N LEU A 234 -0.38 -2.67 22.60
CA LEU A 234 0.07 -2.42 21.25
C LEU A 234 1.06 -3.54 20.89
N GLY A 235 0.85 -4.22 19.75
CA GLY A 235 1.69 -5.38 19.49
C GLY A 235 1.59 -5.95 18.10
N GLY A 236 2.10 -7.19 17.96
CA GLY A 236 2.15 -7.93 16.73
C GLY A 236 3.42 -7.67 15.92
N GLY A 237 3.44 -8.17 14.72
CA GLY A 237 4.49 -7.99 13.72
C GLY A 237 3.96 -8.16 12.33
N HIS A 238 3.43 -9.36 12.03
CA HIS A 238 2.84 -9.70 10.75
C HIS A 238 1.58 -10.57 10.95
N PHE A 239 1.08 -11.19 9.88
CA PHE A 239 -0.19 -11.90 9.92
C PHE A 239 -0.20 -13.10 10.86
N GLU A 240 0.79 -14.00 10.73
CA GLU A 240 0.80 -15.28 11.44
C GLU A 240 0.98 -15.11 12.96
N ASP A 241 1.92 -14.27 13.36
CA ASP A 241 2.18 -13.99 14.77
C ASP A 241 1.06 -13.16 15.42
N GLY A 242 0.44 -12.22 14.69
CA GLY A 242 -0.73 -11.49 15.19
C GLY A 242 -1.94 -12.39 15.42
N GLN A 243 -2.16 -13.38 14.54
CA GLN A 243 -3.15 -14.43 14.76
C GLN A 243 -2.88 -15.25 16.01
N LEU A 244 -1.63 -15.73 16.16
CA LEU A 244 -1.16 -16.50 17.31
C LEU A 244 -1.34 -15.70 18.59
N PHE A 245 -0.96 -14.41 18.56
CA PHE A 245 -1.07 -13.49 19.69
C PHE A 245 -2.50 -13.43 20.22
N ASN A 246 -3.47 -13.13 19.33
CA ASN A 246 -4.87 -13.03 19.70
C ASN A 246 -5.44 -14.37 20.23
N ARG A 247 -5.09 -15.49 19.58
CA ARG A 247 -5.55 -16.82 19.99
C ARG A 247 -5.03 -17.18 21.38
N GLN A 248 -3.74 -16.99 21.63
CA GLN A 248 -3.15 -17.35 22.93
C GLN A 248 -3.54 -16.38 24.05
N MET A 249 -3.88 -15.11 23.73
CA MET A 249 -4.55 -14.24 24.71
C MET A 249 -5.89 -14.84 25.16
N ALA A 250 -6.69 -15.34 24.21
CA ALA A 250 -7.96 -16.01 24.52
C ALA A 250 -7.74 -17.26 25.38
N ASP A 251 -6.79 -18.13 25.01
CA ASP A 251 -6.47 -19.35 25.76
C ASP A 251 -6.03 -19.06 27.21
N LEU A 252 -5.35 -17.95 27.41
CA LEU A 252 -4.85 -17.51 28.72
C LEU A 252 -5.84 -16.60 29.50
N ASN A 253 -7.02 -16.32 28.93
CA ASN A 253 -7.99 -15.36 29.46
C ASN A 253 -7.32 -14.01 29.81
N ILE A 254 -6.67 -13.39 28.83
CA ILE A 254 -6.04 -12.07 28.95
C ILE A 254 -6.96 -11.05 28.31
N ASP A 255 -7.81 -10.42 29.11
CA ASP A 255 -8.68 -9.35 28.67
C ASP A 255 -8.03 -7.99 28.93
N VAL A 256 -8.17 -7.08 27.96
CA VAL A 256 -7.74 -5.69 28.03
C VAL A 256 -8.79 -4.79 27.39
N ASN A 257 -8.76 -3.49 27.69
CA ASN A 257 -9.74 -2.56 27.14
C ASN A 257 -9.56 -2.33 25.63
N CYS A 258 -8.32 -2.45 25.13
CA CYS A 258 -7.99 -2.34 23.71
C CYS A 258 -6.78 -3.22 23.38
N LEU A 259 -6.86 -3.93 22.26
CA LEU A 259 -5.77 -4.65 21.61
C LEU A 259 -5.60 -4.10 20.21
N SER A 260 -4.44 -3.49 19.93
CA SER A 260 -4.09 -3.00 18.59
C SER A 260 -2.91 -3.80 18.05
N LEU A 261 -3.13 -4.51 16.93
CA LEU A 261 -2.14 -5.38 16.29
C LEU A 261 -1.77 -4.85 14.92
N ILE A 262 -0.48 -4.56 14.71
CA ILE A 262 0.03 -4.08 13.42
C ILE A 262 -0.08 -5.16 12.35
N ALA A 263 -0.32 -4.74 11.12
CA ALA A 263 -0.44 -5.54 9.90
C ALA A 263 -1.50 -6.67 9.96
N ALA A 264 -1.55 -7.47 11.00
CA ALA A 264 -2.44 -8.63 11.09
C ALA A 264 -3.92 -8.24 11.11
N ALA A 265 -4.29 -7.28 11.98
CA ALA A 265 -5.69 -6.91 12.20
C ALA A 265 -6.34 -6.21 10.99
N THR A 266 -5.56 -5.70 10.06
CA THR A 266 -6.07 -5.04 8.86
C THR A 266 -6.35 -5.99 7.70
N LEU A 267 -5.81 -7.22 7.75
CA LEU A 267 -6.01 -8.24 6.72
C LEU A 267 -7.40 -8.91 6.87
N PRO A 268 -8.18 -9.05 5.79
CA PRO A 268 -9.46 -9.79 5.82
C PRO A 268 -9.31 -11.23 6.33
N ALA A 269 -8.15 -11.84 6.06
CA ALA A 269 -7.81 -13.18 6.52
C ALA A 269 -7.78 -13.30 8.05
N PHE A 270 -7.59 -12.20 8.80
CA PHE A 270 -7.56 -12.21 10.26
C PHE A 270 -8.92 -12.61 10.86
N TYR A 271 -9.99 -11.98 10.40
CA TYR A 271 -11.34 -12.37 10.84
C TYR A 271 -11.75 -13.75 10.32
N LYS A 272 -11.39 -14.06 9.07
CA LYS A 272 -11.65 -15.39 8.50
C LYS A 272 -11.06 -16.53 9.32
N ALA A 273 -9.90 -16.29 9.94
CA ALA A 273 -9.21 -17.30 10.74
C ALA A 273 -9.64 -17.34 12.22
N LEU A 274 -10.08 -16.23 12.78
CA LEU A 274 -10.35 -16.07 14.22
C LEU A 274 -11.85 -15.97 14.55
N GLY A 275 -12.69 -15.60 13.56
CA GLY A 275 -14.12 -15.40 13.77
C GLY A 275 -14.39 -14.37 14.86
N SER A 276 -15.30 -14.68 15.77
CA SER A 276 -15.69 -13.78 16.86
C SER A 276 -14.53 -13.38 17.79
N MET A 277 -13.45 -14.16 17.86
CA MET A 277 -12.26 -13.78 18.65
C MET A 277 -11.59 -12.51 18.15
N ALA A 278 -11.80 -12.14 16.87
CA ALA A 278 -11.28 -10.89 16.30
C ALA A 278 -12.10 -9.66 16.70
N GLU A 279 -13.34 -9.83 17.20
CA GLU A 279 -14.21 -8.71 17.58
C GLU A 279 -13.52 -7.74 18.56
N GLY A 280 -13.56 -6.44 18.24
CA GLY A 280 -12.95 -5.38 19.04
C GLY A 280 -11.44 -5.23 18.84
N VAL A 281 -10.76 -6.16 18.17
CA VAL A 281 -9.32 -6.02 17.85
C VAL A 281 -9.15 -4.89 16.83
N MET A 282 -8.17 -4.03 17.10
CA MET A 282 -7.83 -2.88 16.27
C MET A 282 -6.53 -3.09 15.50
N GLY A 283 -6.30 -2.26 14.52
CA GLY A 283 -5.01 -2.11 13.87
C GLY A 283 -4.89 -0.80 13.11
N PRO A 284 -3.69 -0.20 13.11
CA PRO A 284 -3.37 0.94 12.27
C PRO A 284 -3.37 0.52 10.80
N SER A 285 -3.96 1.32 9.94
CA SER A 285 -4.11 1.05 8.52
C SER A 285 -3.77 2.27 7.68
N HIS A 286 -3.11 2.06 6.56
CA HIS A 286 -2.87 3.13 5.59
C HIS A 286 -4.09 3.40 4.71
N TRP A 287 -4.99 2.46 4.62
CA TRP A 287 -6.21 2.63 3.83
C TRP A 287 -7.28 1.63 4.28
N GLU A 288 -8.53 2.07 4.24
CA GLU A 288 -9.70 1.22 4.36
C GLU A 288 -10.80 1.75 3.45
N TYR A 289 -11.63 0.85 2.95
CA TYR A 289 -12.81 1.27 2.18
C TYR A 289 -13.70 2.21 3.02
N GLY A 290 -14.00 3.38 2.45
CA GLY A 290 -14.74 4.43 3.15
C GLY A 290 -13.90 5.60 3.63
N VAL A 291 -12.57 5.60 3.42
CA VAL A 291 -11.75 6.82 3.62
C VAL A 291 -12.24 7.96 2.72
N THR A 292 -11.98 9.20 3.14
CA THR A 292 -12.58 10.40 2.55
C THR A 292 -11.92 10.88 1.24
N TYR A 293 -10.96 10.15 0.70
CA TYR A 293 -10.28 10.52 -0.53
C TYR A 293 -11.17 10.30 -1.76
N SER A 294 -11.42 11.35 -2.51
CA SER A 294 -12.27 11.35 -3.69
C SER A 294 -11.88 12.46 -4.67
N ARG A 295 -12.42 12.40 -5.89
CA ARG A 295 -12.23 13.46 -6.90
C ARG A 295 -12.74 14.82 -6.39
N GLU A 296 -13.85 14.81 -5.65
CA GLU A 296 -14.46 16.00 -5.03
C GLU A 296 -13.57 16.55 -3.92
N ALA A 297 -13.00 15.69 -3.08
CA ALA A 297 -12.06 16.08 -2.03
C ALA A 297 -10.78 16.70 -2.62
N ALA A 298 -10.22 16.09 -3.67
CA ALA A 298 -9.06 16.62 -4.38
C ALA A 298 -9.36 18.00 -4.98
N LYS A 299 -10.52 18.17 -5.63
CA LYS A 299 -10.95 19.45 -6.17
C LYS A 299 -11.14 20.51 -5.07
N ALA A 300 -11.71 20.14 -3.94
CA ALA A 300 -11.88 21.05 -2.80
C ALA A 300 -10.53 21.47 -2.19
N ALA A 301 -9.55 20.57 -2.17
CA ALA A 301 -8.19 20.83 -1.72
C ALA A 301 -7.32 21.56 -2.76
N GLY A 302 -7.80 21.75 -4.00
CA GLY A 302 -7.02 22.36 -5.08
C GLY A 302 -5.86 21.49 -5.56
N THR A 303 -5.93 20.16 -5.37
CA THR A 303 -4.90 19.22 -5.77
C THR A 303 -5.35 18.36 -6.98
N ARG A 304 -4.39 17.87 -7.77
CA ARG A 304 -4.65 16.95 -8.88
C ARG A 304 -5.17 15.62 -8.36
N TRP A 305 -6.16 15.05 -9.03
CA TRP A 305 -6.61 13.66 -8.83
C TRP A 305 -6.07 12.75 -9.91
N ILE A 306 -5.64 11.53 -9.51
CA ILE A 306 -5.39 10.43 -10.45
C ILE A 306 -5.91 9.12 -9.87
N GLY A 307 -6.33 8.23 -10.75
CA GLY A 307 -6.69 6.86 -10.43
C GLY A 307 -8.19 6.60 -10.43
N PRO A 308 -8.58 5.35 -10.19
CA PRO A 308 -9.96 4.94 -10.00
C PRO A 308 -10.57 5.61 -8.76
N SER A 309 -11.90 5.65 -8.67
CA SER A 309 -12.59 5.81 -7.39
C SER A 309 -12.37 4.58 -6.50
N GLN A 310 -12.74 4.65 -5.23
CA GLN A 310 -12.63 3.48 -4.33
C GLN A 310 -13.46 2.30 -4.84
N ASP A 311 -14.69 2.54 -5.32
CA ASP A 311 -15.56 1.50 -5.88
C ASP A 311 -14.98 0.86 -7.13
N GLU A 312 -14.44 1.68 -8.06
CA GLU A 312 -13.75 1.21 -9.26
C GLU A 312 -12.51 0.38 -8.89
N PHE A 313 -11.72 0.84 -7.91
CA PHE A 313 -10.55 0.10 -7.44
C PHE A 313 -10.93 -1.27 -6.85
N VAL A 314 -11.93 -1.32 -5.97
CA VAL A 314 -12.42 -2.57 -5.39
C VAL A 314 -12.90 -3.54 -6.48
N SER A 315 -13.62 -3.04 -7.48
CA SER A 315 -14.08 -3.88 -8.60
C SER A 315 -12.91 -4.43 -9.42
N LEU A 316 -11.97 -3.57 -9.80
CA LEU A 316 -10.77 -3.96 -10.56
C LEU A 316 -9.88 -4.93 -9.78
N PHE A 317 -9.74 -4.73 -8.47
CA PHE A 317 -9.00 -5.63 -7.60
C PHE A 317 -9.62 -7.03 -7.56
N LYS A 318 -10.93 -7.14 -7.36
CA LYS A 318 -11.64 -8.42 -7.36
C LYS A 318 -11.48 -9.17 -8.68
N ASP A 319 -11.55 -8.46 -9.78
CA ASP A 319 -11.31 -9.01 -11.10
C ASP A 319 -9.86 -9.49 -11.27
N ALA A 320 -8.89 -8.71 -10.77
CA ALA A 320 -7.46 -9.05 -10.87
C ALA A 320 -7.09 -10.31 -10.07
N VAL A 321 -7.64 -10.44 -8.85
CA VAL A 321 -7.39 -11.63 -8.01
C VAL A 321 -8.27 -12.83 -8.38
N GLY A 322 -9.32 -12.63 -9.19
CA GLY A 322 -10.25 -13.69 -9.60
C GLY A 322 -11.15 -14.19 -8.47
N ASP A 323 -11.32 -13.42 -7.40
CA ASP A 323 -12.15 -13.75 -6.25
C ASP A 323 -13.11 -12.57 -5.93
N PRO A 324 -14.42 -12.71 -6.25
CA PRO A 324 -15.40 -11.65 -6.04
C PRO A 324 -15.67 -11.35 -4.56
N ASP A 325 -15.28 -12.24 -3.66
CA ASP A 325 -15.49 -12.10 -2.21
C ASP A 325 -14.25 -11.52 -1.51
N MET A 326 -13.09 -11.49 -2.19
CA MET A 326 -11.89 -10.89 -1.63
C MET A 326 -12.04 -9.37 -1.50
N ILE A 327 -11.77 -8.85 -0.31
CA ILE A 327 -11.82 -7.42 -0.03
C ILE A 327 -10.39 -6.88 -0.01
N PRO A 328 -10.06 -5.82 -0.77
CA PRO A 328 -8.76 -5.20 -0.69
C PRO A 328 -8.51 -4.61 0.70
N ASP A 329 -7.26 -4.63 1.12
CA ASP A 329 -6.77 -3.91 2.28
C ASP A 329 -5.74 -2.84 1.89
N TYR A 330 -5.07 -2.25 2.86
CA TYR A 330 -4.11 -1.20 2.57
C TYR A 330 -2.91 -1.70 1.73
N HIS A 331 -2.51 -2.99 1.83
CA HIS A 331 -1.41 -3.52 1.00
C HIS A 331 -1.78 -3.51 -0.49
N ALA A 332 -3.05 -3.77 -0.81
CA ALA A 332 -3.55 -3.64 -2.18
C ALA A 332 -3.60 -2.16 -2.61
N ALA A 333 -4.10 -1.30 -1.74
CA ALA A 333 -4.30 0.11 -2.06
C ALA A 333 -2.99 0.87 -2.26
N GLU A 334 -2.01 0.68 -1.38
CA GLU A 334 -0.69 1.31 -1.48
C GLU A 334 0.11 0.84 -2.69
N ALA A 335 0.07 -0.47 -2.97
CA ALA A 335 0.74 -1.05 -4.12
C ALA A 335 0.10 -0.60 -5.45
N GLY A 336 -1.23 -0.43 -5.47
CA GLY A 336 -1.93 0.16 -6.60
C GLY A 336 -1.62 1.65 -6.77
N ALA A 337 -1.58 2.42 -5.68
CA ALA A 337 -1.25 3.85 -5.71
C ALA A 337 0.18 4.11 -6.20
N GLN A 338 1.10 3.20 -5.93
CA GLN A 338 2.48 3.23 -6.44
C GLN A 338 2.51 3.25 -7.98
N VAL A 339 1.64 2.47 -8.64
CA VAL A 339 1.50 2.51 -10.10
C VAL A 339 1.11 3.91 -10.56
N LEU A 340 0.15 4.53 -9.89
CA LEU A 340 -0.36 5.86 -10.25
C LEU A 340 0.70 6.96 -10.05
N ALA A 341 1.48 6.87 -8.97
CA ALA A 341 2.59 7.78 -8.72
C ALA A 341 3.67 7.69 -9.81
N TYR A 342 4.04 6.47 -10.19
CA TYR A 342 4.99 6.24 -11.28
C TYR A 342 4.49 6.79 -12.62
N VAL A 343 3.23 6.51 -12.95
CA VAL A 343 2.60 7.01 -14.18
C VAL A 343 2.64 8.54 -14.26
N LEU A 344 2.27 9.23 -13.17
CA LEU A 344 2.32 10.70 -13.12
C LEU A 344 3.74 11.23 -13.24
N ALA A 345 4.71 10.57 -12.62
CA ALA A 345 6.10 10.99 -12.68
C ALA A 345 6.69 10.85 -14.10
N VAL A 346 6.36 9.77 -14.80
CA VAL A 346 6.76 9.58 -16.21
C VAL A 346 6.06 10.61 -17.10
N GLU A 347 4.78 10.87 -16.88
CA GLU A 347 4.03 11.91 -17.62
C GLU A 347 4.63 13.30 -17.42
N GLU A 348 4.99 13.67 -16.19
CA GLU A 348 5.58 14.98 -15.84
C GLU A 348 7.00 15.11 -16.42
N ALA A 349 7.80 14.05 -16.31
CA ALA A 349 9.14 13.99 -16.87
C ALA A 349 9.17 13.94 -18.40
N GLY A 350 8.10 13.44 -19.06
CA GLY A 350 8.03 13.21 -20.49
C GLY A 350 9.02 12.16 -21.03
N THR A 351 9.65 11.39 -20.13
CA THR A 351 10.71 10.42 -20.45
C THR A 351 10.76 9.28 -19.44
N LEU A 352 11.46 8.19 -19.79
CA LEU A 352 11.78 7.08 -18.88
C LEU A 352 13.17 7.24 -18.23
N ASP A 353 13.85 8.37 -18.44
CA ASP A 353 15.11 8.64 -17.76
C ASP A 353 14.92 8.62 -16.25
N VAL A 354 15.68 7.77 -15.56
CA VAL A 354 15.49 7.48 -14.13
C VAL A 354 15.68 8.72 -13.26
N ASP A 355 16.66 9.57 -13.60
CA ASP A 355 16.92 10.80 -12.85
C ASP A 355 15.77 11.80 -12.99
N ALA A 356 15.26 11.98 -14.22
CA ALA A 356 14.14 12.87 -14.50
C ALA A 356 12.85 12.37 -13.82
N VAL A 357 12.57 11.07 -13.87
CA VAL A 357 11.38 10.48 -13.19
C VAL A 357 11.52 10.60 -11.67
N ARG A 358 12.72 10.40 -11.10
CA ARG A 358 12.96 10.57 -9.65
C ARG A 358 12.74 12.00 -9.20
N GLU A 359 13.20 12.97 -10.00
CA GLU A 359 13.00 14.40 -9.72
C GLU A 359 11.49 14.74 -9.76
N ALA A 360 10.78 14.31 -10.80
CA ALA A 360 9.34 14.50 -10.91
C ALA A 360 8.58 13.91 -9.71
N LEU A 361 8.94 12.70 -9.22
CA LEU A 361 8.33 12.11 -8.01
C LEU A 361 8.45 13.02 -6.78
N GLY A 362 9.56 13.73 -6.63
CA GLY A 362 9.79 14.67 -5.52
C GLY A 362 8.95 15.95 -5.62
N GLU A 363 8.66 16.39 -6.83
CA GLU A 363 7.88 17.62 -7.07
C GLU A 363 6.36 17.38 -7.10
N LEU A 364 5.93 16.14 -7.36
CA LEU A 364 4.52 15.79 -7.45
C LEU A 364 3.76 16.02 -6.15
N ARG A 365 2.57 16.61 -6.28
CA ARG A 365 1.55 16.73 -5.23
C ARG A 365 0.21 16.37 -5.86
N PHE A 366 -0.36 15.24 -5.44
CA PHE A 366 -1.64 14.76 -5.96
C PHE A 366 -2.41 13.97 -4.90
N MET A 367 -3.66 13.69 -5.18
CA MET A 367 -4.53 12.80 -4.41
C MET A 367 -4.97 11.63 -5.30
N SER A 368 -5.01 10.44 -4.74
CA SER A 368 -5.61 9.25 -5.33
C SER A 368 -6.62 8.62 -4.35
N PHE A 369 -7.25 7.51 -4.73
CA PHE A 369 -8.13 6.76 -3.83
C PHE A 369 -7.42 6.29 -2.54
N TYR A 370 -6.09 6.17 -2.57
CA TYR A 370 -5.27 5.77 -1.44
C TYR A 370 -4.99 6.93 -0.49
N GLY A 371 -4.77 8.14 -1.00
CA GLY A 371 -4.44 9.31 -0.20
C GLY A 371 -3.64 10.36 -0.95
N ASN A 372 -3.03 11.25 -0.18
CA ASN A 372 -2.17 12.29 -0.69
C ASN A 372 -0.75 11.78 -0.95
N TRP A 373 -0.16 12.25 -2.02
CA TRP A 373 1.25 12.05 -2.34
C TRP A 373 2.06 13.27 -1.99
N ASP A 374 3.05 13.09 -1.16
CA ASP A 374 4.12 14.04 -0.86
C ASP A 374 5.31 13.27 -0.29
N ILE A 375 6.48 13.41 -0.88
CA ILE A 375 7.71 12.79 -0.37
C ILE A 375 8.74 13.86 -0.05
N ASP A 376 9.60 13.57 0.93
CA ASP A 376 10.74 14.42 1.23
C ASP A 376 11.94 14.14 0.30
N ASP A 377 13.03 14.87 0.50
CA ASP A 377 14.24 14.75 -0.31
C ASP A 377 14.88 13.35 -0.25
N THR A 378 14.63 12.59 0.81
CA THR A 378 15.09 11.22 0.97
C THR A 378 14.24 10.19 0.22
N GLY A 379 13.05 10.60 -0.24
CA GLY A 379 12.05 9.73 -0.86
C GLY A 379 11.05 9.14 0.15
N LEU A 380 11.10 9.55 1.42
CA LEU A 380 10.14 9.12 2.44
C LEU A 380 8.79 9.79 2.22
N GLN A 381 7.69 9.01 2.28
CA GLN A 381 6.33 9.52 2.19
C GLN A 381 5.94 10.30 3.45
N ILE A 382 5.57 11.58 3.28
CA ILE A 382 5.21 12.50 4.36
C ILE A 382 3.78 13.07 4.23
N GLY A 383 3.13 12.89 3.09
CA GLY A 383 1.79 13.45 2.82
C GLY A 383 0.65 12.50 3.20
N HIS A 384 0.94 11.23 3.48
CA HIS A 384 -0.08 10.22 3.74
C HIS A 384 -0.51 10.19 5.21
N THR A 385 -1.82 10.05 5.43
CA THR A 385 -2.41 9.97 6.79
C THR A 385 -3.01 8.59 7.02
N MET A 386 -2.66 7.97 8.13
CA MET A 386 -3.20 6.68 8.55
C MET A 386 -4.58 6.80 9.20
N VAL A 387 -5.29 5.68 9.21
CA VAL A 387 -6.53 5.46 9.97
C VAL A 387 -6.35 4.28 10.91
N ASP A 388 -7.11 4.24 12.01
CA ASP A 388 -7.23 3.04 12.83
C ASP A 388 -8.55 2.34 12.52
N VAL A 389 -8.47 1.03 12.29
CA VAL A 389 -9.64 0.19 12.05
C VAL A 389 -9.88 -0.74 13.22
N GLN A 390 -11.15 -1.08 13.45
CA GLN A 390 -11.59 -2.05 14.46
C GLN A 390 -12.54 -3.07 13.85
N TRP A 391 -12.40 -4.32 14.21
CA TRP A 391 -13.36 -5.36 13.85
C TRP A 391 -14.63 -5.20 14.65
N GLN A 392 -15.74 -4.90 13.97
CA GLN A 392 -17.07 -4.72 14.56
C GLN A 392 -18.10 -5.47 13.72
N ASP A 393 -18.78 -6.44 14.33
CA ASP A 393 -19.76 -7.30 13.65
C ASP A 393 -19.21 -7.92 12.34
N GLY A 394 -17.97 -8.43 12.42
CA GLY A 394 -17.30 -9.08 11.29
C GLY A 394 -16.82 -8.16 10.18
N LYS A 395 -16.85 -6.84 10.40
CA LYS A 395 -16.41 -5.83 9.42
C LYS A 395 -15.32 -4.96 10.01
N ARG A 396 -14.42 -4.50 9.17
CA ARG A 396 -13.47 -3.44 9.55
C ARG A 396 -14.18 -2.10 9.48
N VAL A 397 -14.12 -1.35 10.57
CA VAL A 397 -14.74 -0.05 10.73
C VAL A 397 -13.65 0.96 11.04
N ILE A 398 -13.59 2.07 10.32
CA ILE A 398 -12.65 3.16 10.62
C ILE A 398 -13.15 3.84 11.91
N VAL A 399 -12.33 3.80 12.96
CA VAL A 399 -12.66 4.35 14.27
C VAL A 399 -11.84 5.57 14.65
N TRP A 400 -10.78 5.86 13.89
CA TRP A 400 -9.94 7.06 14.05
C TRP A 400 -9.21 7.42 12.74
N PRO A 401 -8.94 8.72 12.45
CA PRO A 401 -9.37 9.93 13.19
C PRO A 401 -10.87 10.22 13.02
N GLU A 402 -11.43 11.07 13.89
CA GLU A 402 -12.87 11.44 13.86
C GLU A 402 -13.34 11.96 12.50
N SER A 403 -12.45 12.65 11.77
CA SER A 403 -12.75 13.16 10.43
C SER A 403 -12.95 12.08 9.35
N ALA A 404 -12.45 10.86 9.60
CA ALA A 404 -12.55 9.73 8.67
C ALA A 404 -13.44 8.59 9.21
N GLN A 405 -13.98 8.71 10.44
CA GLN A 405 -14.75 7.66 11.09
C GLN A 405 -15.93 7.17 10.25
N THR A 406 -16.05 5.85 10.09
CA THR A 406 -17.24 5.17 9.57
C THR A 406 -18.07 4.54 10.70
N GLY A 407 -17.52 4.49 11.92
CA GLY A 407 -18.19 4.08 13.15
C GLY A 407 -17.41 4.52 14.38
N LYS A 408 -18.05 4.44 15.55
CA LYS A 408 -17.40 4.79 16.80
C LYS A 408 -16.55 3.63 17.33
N PRO A 409 -15.46 3.89 18.06
CA PRO A 409 -14.68 2.83 18.69
C PRO A 409 -15.50 2.11 19.76
N CYS A 410 -15.46 0.78 19.76
CA CYS A 410 -15.93 -0.05 20.85
C CYS A 410 -14.83 -0.12 21.93
N TYR A 411 -15.03 0.63 23.02
CA TYR A 411 -14.12 0.68 24.15
C TYR A 411 -14.91 0.66 25.48
N PRO A 412 -14.58 -0.21 26.43
CA PRO A 412 -13.65 -1.33 26.27
C PRO A 412 -14.12 -2.36 25.25
N MET A 413 -13.16 -3.05 24.61
CA MET A 413 -13.51 -4.15 23.70
C MET A 413 -14.13 -5.31 24.51
N PRO A 414 -15.01 -6.16 23.89
CA PRO A 414 -15.57 -7.32 24.56
C PRO A 414 -14.50 -8.27 25.07
N THR A 415 -14.70 -8.87 26.26
CA THR A 415 -13.84 -9.94 26.78
C THR A 415 -13.89 -11.20 25.90
N PHE A 416 -12.92 -12.07 25.99
CA PHE A 416 -12.94 -13.32 25.21
C PHE A 416 -14.10 -14.24 25.59
N GLU A 417 -14.54 -14.23 26.86
CA GLU A 417 -15.75 -14.95 27.31
C GLU A 417 -17.00 -14.39 26.63
N GLU A 418 -17.18 -13.06 26.61
CA GLU A 418 -18.29 -12.41 25.93
C GLU A 418 -18.30 -12.68 24.42
N LYS A 419 -17.14 -12.66 23.77
CA LYS A 419 -17.00 -13.00 22.34
C LYS A 419 -17.39 -14.45 22.06
N ALA A 420 -16.99 -15.39 22.94
CA ALA A 420 -17.39 -16.79 22.85
C ALA A 420 -18.90 -16.97 23.03
N GLY A 421 -19.55 -16.12 23.84
CA GLY A 421 -21.00 -16.03 24.01
C GLY A 421 -21.73 -15.32 22.85
N GLY A 422 -21.01 -14.88 21.81
CA GLY A 422 -21.55 -14.23 20.61
C GLY A 422 -21.71 -12.72 20.73
N LYS A 423 -21.12 -12.08 21.74
CA LYS A 423 -21.11 -10.60 21.85
C LYS A 423 -20.22 -10.01 20.75
N LYS A 424 -20.77 -9.07 20.03
CA LYS A 424 -20.06 -8.32 18.99
C LYS A 424 -19.49 -7.02 19.56
N ALA A 425 -18.43 -6.54 18.94
CA ALA A 425 -17.85 -5.24 19.24
C ALA A 425 -18.75 -4.16 18.61
N LEU A 426 -19.67 -3.65 19.39
CA LEU A 426 -20.53 -2.54 19.00
C LEU A 426 -20.29 -1.38 19.97
N PRO A 427 -20.32 -0.10 19.49
CA PRO A 427 -20.10 1.07 20.32
C PRO A 427 -21.22 1.29 21.34
#